data_03e03546170b0950a14fa86bc9be5a87
#
_entry.id   03e03546170b0950a14fa86bc9be5a87
#
_cell.length_a   1.000
_cell.length_b   1.000
_cell.length_c   1.000
_cell.angle_alpha   90.00
_cell.angle_beta   90.00
_cell.angle_gamma   90.00
#
_symmetry.space_group_name_H-M   'P 1'
#
loop_
_entity.id
_entity.type
_entity.pdbx_description
1 polymer ?
#
loop_
_entity_poly.entity_id
_entity_poly.type
_entity_poly.pdbx_seq_one_letter_code
_entity_poly.pdbx_strand_id
1 'polypeptide(L)'
;TKYPSVLHCVPTLLAVRQAEIYAQDDSGAHIYNFLKQTNSLDEYITFMEKTGLFDLIANHLINNLYDYAIGVEVGLDSNGRKNRGGHQMENLVESYIKKTGVEYYKEMYIAEIESKWSLDLSMLSGENTSTKRWDFVVKTDSKVFLIETNFYASSGSKLNETSRSYKMIAEESAKTFGVEFVWITDGLGWKDAKRNLHETFNSMEHLYNIADLENNTLMNIFS
;
A
#
# COMPACT_ATOMS: atom_id res chain seq x y z
N THR A 1 29.53 -4.48 13.74
CA THR A 1 28.94 -3.26 14.36
C THR A 1 29.60 -3.00 15.71
N LYS A 2 29.90 -1.72 16.00
CA LYS A 2 30.47 -1.33 17.30
C LYS A 2 29.43 -1.46 18.43
N TYR A 3 28.17 -1.30 18.12
CA TYR A 3 27.05 -1.33 19.06
C TYR A 3 25.84 -2.11 18.48
N PRO A 4 25.87 -3.46 18.49
CA PRO A 4 24.80 -4.28 17.91
C PRO A 4 23.42 -4.05 18.54
N SER A 5 23.39 -3.74 19.84
CA SER A 5 22.16 -3.49 20.60
C SER A 5 21.33 -2.29 20.09
N VAL A 6 21.92 -1.39 19.30
CA VAL A 6 21.20 -0.27 18.67
C VAL A 6 20.14 -0.77 17.70
N LEU A 7 20.32 -1.93 17.09
CA LEU A 7 19.30 -2.50 16.18
C LEU A 7 17.97 -2.78 16.87
N HIS A 8 17.97 -3.02 18.19
CA HIS A 8 16.71 -3.20 18.95
C HIS A 8 15.80 -1.97 18.94
N CYS A 9 16.36 -0.78 18.72
CA CYS A 9 15.59 0.47 18.68
C CYS A 9 14.93 0.73 17.32
N VAL A 10 15.37 0.06 16.26
CA VAL A 10 14.87 0.30 14.89
C VAL A 10 13.37 0.12 14.76
N PRO A 11 12.73 -0.94 15.29
CA PRO A 11 11.30 -1.07 15.24
C PRO A 11 10.55 0.10 15.89
N THR A 12 11.02 0.56 17.06
CA THR A 12 10.43 1.72 17.76
C THR A 12 10.55 2.99 16.92
N LEU A 13 11.70 3.23 16.29
CA LEU A 13 11.88 4.40 15.40
C LEU A 13 10.95 4.37 14.17
N LEU A 14 10.53 3.19 13.76
CA LEU A 14 9.54 2.99 12.68
C LEU A 14 8.10 2.90 13.20
N ALA A 15 7.88 3.17 14.49
CA ALA A 15 6.58 3.02 15.17
C ALA A 15 5.99 1.60 15.06
N VAL A 16 6.85 0.57 15.03
CA VAL A 16 6.49 -0.85 15.02
C VAL A 16 6.80 -1.45 16.39
N ARG A 17 5.82 -2.16 16.98
CA ARG A 17 5.99 -2.81 18.30
C ARG A 17 6.59 -4.20 18.21
N GLN A 18 6.45 -4.87 17.08
CA GLN A 18 7.00 -6.19 16.85
C GLN A 18 8.52 -6.09 16.60
N ALA A 19 9.30 -6.94 17.26
CA ALA A 19 10.74 -7.05 17.00
C ALA A 19 11.04 -7.80 15.70
N GLU A 20 10.08 -8.51 15.14
CA GLU A 20 10.15 -9.15 13.84
C GLU A 20 9.26 -8.38 12.86
N ILE A 21 9.86 -7.91 11.78
CA ILE A 21 9.19 -7.11 10.75
C ILE A 21 9.22 -7.90 9.45
N TYR A 22 8.04 -8.14 8.91
CA TYR A 22 7.87 -8.63 7.55
C TYR A 22 7.88 -7.42 6.61
N ALA A 23 8.80 -7.42 5.66
CA ALA A 23 8.90 -6.40 4.62
C ALA A 23 8.89 -7.08 3.25
N GLN A 24 8.26 -6.43 2.28
CA GLN A 24 8.23 -6.88 0.90
C GLN A 24 8.61 -5.73 0.00
N ASP A 25 9.47 -6.02 -0.98
CA ASP A 25 9.93 -5.07 -1.99
C ASP A 25 10.04 -5.74 -3.35
N ASP A 26 10.61 -5.06 -4.30
CA ASP A 26 10.83 -5.54 -5.67
C ASP A 26 11.84 -6.70 -5.79
N SER A 27 12.57 -7.02 -4.72
CA SER A 27 13.46 -8.19 -4.62
C SER A 27 12.83 -9.39 -3.91
N GLY A 28 11.60 -9.24 -3.41
CA GLY A 28 10.83 -10.30 -2.75
C GLY A 28 10.46 -10.01 -1.30
N ALA A 29 10.03 -11.06 -0.59
CA ALA A 29 9.61 -11.00 0.81
C ALA A 29 10.79 -11.24 1.75
N HIS A 30 10.95 -10.38 2.75
CA HIS A 30 12.03 -10.44 3.73
C HIS A 30 11.47 -10.42 5.15
N ILE A 31 12.12 -11.15 6.06
CA ILE A 31 11.82 -11.13 7.49
C ILE A 31 13.05 -10.60 8.21
N TYR A 32 12.87 -9.50 8.92
CA TYR A 32 13.92 -8.87 9.74
C TYR A 32 13.64 -9.08 11.21
N ASN A 33 14.54 -9.76 11.92
CA ASN A 33 14.40 -9.95 13.37
C ASN A 33 15.42 -9.10 14.12
N PHE A 34 14.95 -8.00 14.67
CA PHE A 34 15.77 -7.00 15.36
C PHE A 34 16.17 -7.42 16.78
N LEU A 35 15.48 -8.40 17.37
CA LEU A 35 15.83 -8.92 18.69
C LEU A 35 16.90 -10.01 18.60
N LYS A 36 16.71 -11.00 17.70
CA LYS A 36 17.63 -12.11 17.51
C LYS A 36 18.79 -11.78 16.57
N GLN A 37 18.66 -10.70 15.80
CA GLN A 37 19.68 -10.23 14.85
C GLN A 37 20.15 -11.32 13.88
N THR A 38 19.17 -11.99 13.26
CA THR A 38 19.42 -13.13 12.35
C THR A 38 19.87 -12.72 10.95
N ASN A 39 19.66 -11.47 10.57
CA ASN A 39 20.03 -10.93 9.28
C ASN A 39 21.46 -10.37 9.27
N SER A 40 22.07 -10.26 8.11
CA SER A 40 23.37 -9.62 7.92
C SER A 40 23.30 -8.11 8.18
N LEU A 41 24.46 -7.48 8.39
CA LEU A 41 24.52 -6.02 8.56
C LEU A 41 24.04 -5.28 7.31
N ASP A 42 24.39 -5.76 6.14
CA ASP A 42 24.01 -5.15 4.87
C ASP A 42 22.49 -5.22 4.63
N GLU A 43 21.85 -6.32 5.03
CA GLU A 43 20.38 -6.43 4.99
C GLU A 43 19.71 -5.42 5.93
N TYR A 44 20.21 -5.22 7.15
CA TYR A 44 19.69 -4.19 8.05
C TYR A 44 19.91 -2.77 7.51
N ILE A 45 21.03 -2.49 6.88
CA ILE A 45 21.31 -1.20 6.24
C ILE A 45 20.31 -0.98 5.11
N THR A 46 20.15 -1.96 4.22
CA THR A 46 19.18 -1.91 3.11
C THR A 46 17.76 -1.69 3.62
N PHE A 47 17.39 -2.38 4.70
CA PHE A 47 16.08 -2.16 5.33
C PHE A 47 15.91 -0.72 5.82
N MET A 48 16.92 -0.16 6.49
CA MET A 48 16.87 1.22 7.02
C MET A 48 16.85 2.27 5.90
N GLU A 49 17.52 2.02 4.78
CA GLU A 49 17.46 2.84 3.56
C GLU A 49 16.06 2.79 2.94
N LYS A 50 15.55 1.59 2.66
CA LYS A 50 14.24 1.39 2.02
C LYS A 50 13.06 1.89 2.86
N THR A 51 13.17 1.86 4.18
CA THR A 51 12.14 2.41 5.09
C THR A 51 12.23 3.92 5.27
N GLY A 52 13.24 4.57 4.69
CA GLY A 52 13.47 6.02 4.84
C GLY A 52 13.98 6.42 6.23
N LEU A 53 14.42 5.47 7.06
CA LEU A 53 14.90 5.77 8.42
C LEU A 53 16.17 6.63 8.40
N PHE A 54 17.06 6.41 7.44
CA PHE A 54 18.24 7.24 7.29
C PHE A 54 17.89 8.68 6.91
N ASP A 55 16.96 8.88 6.00
CA ASP A 55 16.47 10.22 5.62
C ASP A 55 15.81 10.92 6.79
N LEU A 56 15.01 10.19 7.56
CA LEU A 56 14.35 10.71 8.75
C LEU A 56 15.37 11.25 9.79
N ILE A 57 16.49 10.55 9.95
CA ILE A 57 17.55 10.93 10.89
C ILE A 57 18.48 11.99 10.28
N ALA A 58 18.90 11.83 9.02
CA ALA A 58 19.90 12.68 8.37
C ALA A 58 19.38 14.07 8.05
N ASN A 59 18.11 14.20 7.67
CA ASN A 59 17.49 15.47 7.30
C ASN A 59 16.92 16.26 8.48
N HIS A 60 17.34 15.91 9.71
CA HIS A 60 16.92 16.59 10.95
C HIS A 60 15.39 16.69 11.13
N LEU A 61 14.64 15.76 10.53
CA LEU A 61 13.21 15.62 10.77
C LEU A 61 12.92 15.20 12.22
N ILE A 62 13.93 14.63 12.86
CA ILE A 62 13.96 14.32 14.29
C ILE A 62 15.07 15.12 14.95
N ASN A 63 14.72 16.18 15.69
CA ASN A 63 15.67 16.98 16.44
C ASN A 63 16.17 16.29 17.72
N ASN A 64 15.34 15.41 18.30
CA ASN A 64 15.63 14.66 19.51
C ASN A 64 15.03 13.26 19.39
N LEU A 65 15.89 12.25 19.26
CA LEU A 65 15.49 10.85 19.14
C LEU A 65 14.73 10.34 20.38
N TYR A 66 15.05 10.84 21.56
CA TYR A 66 14.38 10.43 22.80
C TYR A 66 12.94 10.94 22.84
N ASP A 67 12.72 12.20 22.53
CA ASP A 67 11.39 12.79 22.48
C ASP A 67 10.54 12.15 21.37
N TYR A 68 11.15 11.84 20.23
CA TYR A 68 10.49 11.11 19.15
C TYR A 68 10.06 9.70 19.59
N ALA A 69 10.95 8.95 20.25
CA ALA A 69 10.64 7.60 20.75
C ALA A 69 9.49 7.64 21.78
N ILE A 70 9.51 8.60 22.70
CA ILE A 70 8.41 8.82 23.65
C ILE A 70 7.11 9.15 22.89
N GLY A 71 7.15 10.04 21.91
CA GLY A 71 5.98 10.39 21.08
C GLY A 71 5.38 9.17 20.38
N VAL A 72 6.22 8.27 19.85
CA VAL A 72 5.80 7.00 19.27
C VAL A 72 5.14 6.09 20.30
N GLU A 73 5.75 5.92 21.47
CA GLU A 73 5.23 5.06 22.54
C GLU A 73 3.89 5.54 23.09
N VAL A 74 3.69 6.84 23.28
CA VAL A 74 2.42 7.40 23.73
C VAL A 74 1.35 7.52 22.63
N GLY A 75 1.69 7.12 21.38
CA GLY A 75 0.75 7.10 20.28
C GLY A 75 0.52 8.43 19.57
N LEU A 76 1.34 9.46 19.83
CA LEU A 76 1.27 10.75 19.16
C LEU A 76 1.41 10.64 17.65
N ASP A 77 2.06 9.57 17.16
CA ASP A 77 2.27 9.29 15.74
C ASP A 77 1.40 8.14 15.20
N SER A 78 0.26 7.87 15.82
CA SER A 78 -0.63 6.79 15.40
C SER A 78 -1.15 6.96 13.96
N ASN A 79 -1.41 8.20 13.54
CA ASN A 79 -1.82 8.52 12.17
C ASN A 79 -0.63 8.44 11.20
N GLY A 80 0.53 8.95 11.58
CA GLY A 80 1.75 8.87 10.78
C GLY A 80 2.19 7.43 10.53
N ARG A 81 1.98 6.51 11.49
CA ARG A 81 2.23 5.08 11.31
C ARG A 81 1.34 4.46 10.24
N LYS A 82 0.03 4.76 10.29
CA LYS A 82 -0.93 4.28 9.29
C LYS A 82 -0.59 4.81 7.90
N ASN A 83 -0.23 6.09 7.81
CA ASN A 83 0.13 6.73 6.55
C ASN A 83 1.43 6.16 5.97
N ARG A 84 2.46 5.91 6.79
CA ARG A 84 3.72 5.28 6.31
C ARG A 84 3.49 3.89 5.74
N GLY A 85 2.68 3.05 6.40
CA GLY A 85 2.33 1.72 5.89
C GLY A 85 1.58 1.78 4.55
N GLY A 86 0.67 2.75 4.40
CA GLY A 86 -0.04 3.01 3.14
C GLY A 86 0.92 3.45 2.04
N HIS A 87 1.76 4.45 2.29
CA HIS A 87 2.72 4.94 1.30
C HIS A 87 3.77 3.89 0.89
N GLN A 88 4.16 2.97 1.77
CA GLN A 88 5.06 1.87 1.38
C GLN A 88 4.39 0.95 0.35
N MET A 89 3.12 0.60 0.56
CA MET A 89 2.36 -0.20 -0.40
C MET A 89 2.18 0.53 -1.73
N GLU A 90 1.80 1.81 -1.70
CA GLU A 90 1.68 2.65 -2.88
C GLU A 90 3.00 2.73 -3.67
N ASN A 91 4.13 2.98 -2.99
CA ASN A 91 5.44 3.05 -3.64
C ASN A 91 5.84 1.72 -4.30
N LEU A 92 5.53 0.60 -3.64
CA LEU A 92 5.78 -0.72 -4.19
C LEU A 92 4.94 -0.98 -5.44
N VAL A 93 3.63 -0.73 -5.37
CA VAL A 93 2.72 -0.86 -6.51
C VAL A 93 3.14 0.06 -7.66
N GLU A 94 3.52 1.31 -7.34
CA GLU A 94 4.03 2.26 -8.34
C GLU A 94 5.24 1.69 -9.10
N SER A 95 6.15 0.99 -8.41
CA SER A 95 7.31 0.38 -9.05
C SER A 95 6.92 -0.67 -10.10
N TYR A 96 5.84 -1.44 -9.83
CA TYR A 96 5.32 -2.41 -10.80
C TYR A 96 4.56 -1.73 -11.95
N ILE A 97 3.78 -0.68 -11.68
CA ILE A 97 3.13 0.11 -12.75
C ILE A 97 4.19 0.70 -13.68
N LYS A 98 5.26 1.29 -13.16
CA LYS A 98 6.38 1.83 -13.97
C LYS A 98 7.02 0.79 -14.89
N LYS A 99 7.14 -0.45 -14.45
CA LYS A 99 7.71 -1.54 -15.27
C LYS A 99 6.85 -1.86 -16.51
N THR A 100 5.55 -1.57 -16.48
CA THR A 100 4.68 -1.79 -17.65
C THR A 100 4.85 -0.76 -18.76
N GLY A 101 5.42 0.40 -18.45
CA GLY A 101 5.61 1.51 -19.42
C GLY A 101 4.33 2.27 -19.77
N VAL A 102 3.20 1.99 -19.13
CA VAL A 102 1.93 2.71 -19.37
C VAL A 102 1.90 4.09 -18.76
N GLU A 103 1.08 4.97 -19.32
CA GLU A 103 0.80 6.28 -18.71
C GLU A 103 -0.04 6.09 -17.44
N TYR A 104 0.39 6.67 -16.32
CA TYR A 104 -0.33 6.61 -15.06
C TYR A 104 -0.29 7.95 -14.31
N TYR A 105 -1.24 8.11 -13.41
CA TYR A 105 -1.41 9.28 -12.55
C TYR A 105 -1.60 8.83 -11.11
N LYS A 106 -1.11 9.61 -10.15
CA LYS A 106 -1.27 9.36 -8.71
C LYS A 106 -2.30 10.30 -8.13
N GLU A 107 -3.05 9.79 -7.14
CA GLU A 107 -3.93 10.59 -6.28
C GLU A 107 -4.93 11.45 -7.07
N MET A 108 -5.51 10.89 -8.12
CA MET A 108 -6.38 11.62 -9.04
C MET A 108 -7.85 11.59 -8.58
N TYR A 109 -8.50 12.74 -8.57
CA TYR A 109 -9.92 12.85 -8.21
C TYR A 109 -10.84 12.45 -9.38
N ILE A 110 -12.04 11.96 -9.04
CA ILE A 110 -13.05 11.57 -10.04
C ILE A 110 -13.31 12.70 -11.05
N ALA A 111 -13.52 13.93 -10.58
CA ALA A 111 -13.79 15.08 -11.46
C ALA A 111 -12.67 15.37 -12.46
N GLU A 112 -11.42 15.11 -12.08
CA GLU A 112 -10.26 15.25 -12.96
C GLU A 112 -10.26 14.17 -14.03
N ILE A 113 -10.62 12.93 -13.66
CA ILE A 113 -10.72 11.78 -14.57
C ILE A 113 -11.82 12.02 -15.60
N GLU A 114 -13.02 12.42 -15.16
CA GLU A 114 -14.15 12.74 -16.02
C GLU A 114 -13.80 13.84 -17.02
N SER A 115 -13.21 14.93 -16.53
CA SER A 115 -12.80 16.07 -17.37
C SER A 115 -11.74 15.69 -18.39
N LYS A 116 -10.74 14.89 -17.98
CA LYS A 116 -9.57 14.55 -18.80
C LYS A 116 -9.91 13.61 -19.96
N TRP A 117 -10.78 12.64 -19.72
CA TRP A 117 -11.08 11.59 -20.70
C TRP A 117 -12.54 11.56 -21.16
N SER A 118 -13.33 12.56 -20.78
CA SER A 118 -14.76 12.66 -21.14
C SER A 118 -15.55 11.40 -20.75
N LEU A 119 -15.28 10.88 -19.54
CA LEU A 119 -15.95 9.71 -18.97
C LEU A 119 -17.08 10.16 -18.06
N ASP A 120 -18.16 9.37 -18.00
CA ASP A 120 -19.21 9.51 -16.99
C ASP A 120 -18.94 8.49 -15.86
N LEU A 121 -18.47 8.98 -14.72
CA LEU A 121 -18.20 8.19 -13.52
C LEU A 121 -19.28 8.39 -12.43
N SER A 122 -20.43 8.97 -12.80
CA SER A 122 -21.52 9.23 -11.86
C SER A 122 -22.02 7.99 -11.12
N MET A 123 -21.93 6.81 -11.73
CA MET A 123 -22.25 5.53 -11.10
C MET A 123 -21.27 5.13 -9.99
N LEU A 124 -19.99 5.53 -10.11
CA LEU A 124 -18.95 5.25 -9.11
C LEU A 124 -18.98 6.24 -7.95
N SER A 125 -19.82 7.18 -8.09
CA SER A 125 -19.94 8.33 -7.24
C SER A 125 -21.17 8.23 -6.32
N GLY A 126 -21.23 7.41 -5.31
CA GLY A 126 -22.26 7.51 -4.28
C GLY A 126 -22.43 8.96 -3.76
N GLU A 127 -23.33 9.26 -2.87
CA GLU A 127 -23.72 10.63 -2.44
C GLU A 127 -22.57 11.59 -2.01
N ASN A 128 -21.31 11.12 -1.95
CA ASN A 128 -20.13 11.89 -1.49
C ASN A 128 -18.93 11.89 -2.46
N THR A 129 -19.14 11.80 -3.73
CA THR A 129 -18.13 11.37 -4.70
C THR A 129 -17.28 12.41 -5.37
N SER A 130 -17.61 13.67 -5.33
CA SER A 130 -16.70 14.74 -5.79
C SER A 130 -15.34 14.73 -5.05
N THR A 131 -15.25 14.03 -3.92
CA THR A 131 -14.06 13.97 -3.05
C THR A 131 -13.30 12.64 -3.14
N LYS A 132 -13.80 11.63 -3.87
CA LYS A 132 -13.07 10.37 -4.01
C LYS A 132 -11.80 10.58 -4.84
N ARG A 133 -10.68 10.18 -4.25
CA ARG A 133 -9.35 10.22 -4.85
C ARG A 133 -8.83 8.80 -4.96
N TRP A 134 -8.33 8.43 -6.11
CA TRP A 134 -7.78 7.11 -6.40
C TRP A 134 -6.27 7.11 -6.19
N ASP A 135 -5.72 6.05 -5.62
CA ASP A 135 -4.28 5.93 -5.39
C ASP A 135 -3.51 6.01 -6.72
N PHE A 136 -3.99 5.28 -7.73
CA PHE A 136 -3.47 5.37 -9.10
C PHE A 136 -4.60 5.32 -10.14
N VAL A 137 -4.35 5.96 -11.26
CA VAL A 137 -5.18 5.87 -12.47
C VAL A 137 -4.26 5.55 -13.63
N VAL A 138 -4.52 4.46 -14.35
CA VAL A 138 -3.79 4.07 -15.55
C VAL A 138 -4.68 4.26 -16.76
N LYS A 139 -4.16 4.89 -17.83
CA LYS A 139 -4.84 5.06 -19.09
C LYS A 139 -4.16 4.21 -20.16
N THR A 140 -4.90 3.28 -20.73
CA THR A 140 -4.53 2.55 -21.94
C THR A 140 -5.30 3.09 -23.15
N ASP A 141 -5.04 2.60 -24.33
CA ASP A 141 -5.76 3.03 -25.54
C ASP A 141 -7.29 2.81 -25.44
N SER A 142 -7.71 1.74 -24.77
CA SER A 142 -9.10 1.31 -24.69
C SER A 142 -9.79 1.58 -23.37
N LYS A 143 -9.05 1.66 -22.24
CA LYS A 143 -9.61 1.66 -20.89
C LYS A 143 -8.91 2.63 -19.95
N VAL A 144 -9.64 2.98 -18.89
CA VAL A 144 -9.11 3.64 -17.70
C VAL A 144 -9.22 2.68 -16.52
N PHE A 145 -8.12 2.40 -15.86
CA PHE A 145 -8.05 1.56 -14.67
C PHE A 145 -7.96 2.45 -13.44
N LEU A 146 -8.91 2.28 -12.53
CA LEU A 146 -8.97 2.95 -11.23
C LEU A 146 -8.41 2.00 -10.18
N ILE A 147 -7.28 2.36 -9.57
CA ILE A 147 -6.50 1.45 -8.72
C ILE A 147 -6.50 1.94 -7.28
N GLU A 148 -6.84 1.06 -6.37
CA GLU A 148 -6.72 1.24 -4.92
C GLU A 148 -5.74 0.22 -4.34
N THR A 149 -4.96 0.65 -3.35
CA THR A 149 -3.94 -0.19 -2.71
C THR A 149 -4.11 -0.21 -1.20
N ASN A 150 -3.97 -1.37 -0.58
CA ASN A 150 -4.03 -1.48 0.86
C ASN A 150 -3.10 -2.57 1.39
N PHE A 151 -2.41 -2.29 2.48
CA PHE A 151 -1.66 -3.29 3.23
C PHE A 151 -2.21 -3.43 4.65
N TYR A 152 -2.57 -4.64 5.05
CA TYR A 152 -3.12 -4.92 6.37
C TYR A 152 -2.17 -5.81 7.19
N ALA A 153 -1.37 -5.20 8.06
CA ALA A 153 -0.46 -5.93 8.93
C ALA A 153 -1.19 -6.77 9.99
N SER A 154 -2.41 -6.38 10.38
CA SER A 154 -3.24 -7.06 11.38
C SER A 154 -4.71 -7.06 10.99
N SER A 155 -5.47 -8.03 11.51
CA SER A 155 -6.91 -8.12 11.35
C SER A 155 -7.66 -6.98 12.05
N GLY A 156 -8.90 -6.72 11.59
CA GLY A 156 -9.77 -5.69 12.18
C GLY A 156 -11.05 -5.49 11.35
N SER A 157 -12.01 -4.73 11.87
CA SER A 157 -13.29 -4.44 11.20
C SER A 157 -13.11 -3.73 9.86
N LYS A 158 -12.06 -2.90 9.75
CA LYS A 158 -11.76 -2.13 8.55
C LYS A 158 -11.56 -3.00 7.30
N LEU A 159 -11.00 -4.23 7.44
CA LEU A 159 -10.84 -5.14 6.31
C LEU A 159 -12.18 -5.50 5.68
N ASN A 160 -13.16 -5.80 6.52
CA ASN A 160 -14.50 -6.19 6.08
C ASN A 160 -15.25 -5.01 5.45
N GLU A 161 -15.10 -3.81 6.01
CA GLU A 161 -15.69 -2.58 5.49
C GLU A 161 -15.11 -2.25 4.11
N THR A 162 -13.77 -2.30 3.98
CA THR A 162 -13.08 -2.06 2.71
C THR A 162 -13.47 -3.07 1.65
N SER A 163 -13.51 -4.38 1.99
CA SER A 163 -13.92 -5.43 1.04
C SER A 163 -15.32 -5.20 0.49
N ARG A 164 -16.28 -4.82 1.35
CA ARG A 164 -17.66 -4.52 0.92
C ARG A 164 -17.73 -3.28 0.03
N SER A 165 -17.04 -2.21 0.43
CA SER A 165 -17.00 -0.97 -0.33
C SER A 165 -16.38 -1.18 -1.71
N TYR A 166 -15.26 -1.90 -1.79
CA TYR A 166 -14.58 -2.13 -3.06
C TYR A 166 -15.29 -3.12 -3.97
N LYS A 167 -16.02 -4.08 -3.40
CA LYS A 167 -16.93 -4.92 -4.18
C LYS A 167 -18.00 -4.09 -4.86
N MET A 168 -18.63 -3.14 -4.17
CA MET A 168 -19.62 -2.24 -4.78
C MET A 168 -18.99 -1.41 -5.90
N ILE A 169 -17.82 -0.84 -5.68
CA ILE A 169 -17.08 -0.08 -6.69
C ILE A 169 -16.78 -0.95 -7.92
N ALA A 170 -16.36 -2.20 -7.73
CA ALA A 170 -16.11 -3.12 -8.84
C ALA A 170 -17.39 -3.42 -9.64
N GLU A 171 -18.51 -3.65 -8.96
CA GLU A 171 -19.82 -3.89 -9.60
C GLU A 171 -20.32 -2.65 -10.38
N GLU A 172 -20.03 -1.45 -9.89
CA GLU A 172 -20.38 -0.18 -10.54
C GLU A 172 -19.44 0.11 -11.72
N SER A 173 -18.13 -0.10 -11.57
CA SER A 173 -17.16 0.08 -12.65
C SER A 173 -17.41 -0.86 -13.82
N ALA A 174 -17.82 -2.10 -13.57
CA ALA A 174 -18.18 -3.07 -14.60
C ALA A 174 -19.38 -2.63 -15.48
N LYS A 175 -20.21 -1.70 -14.99
CA LYS A 175 -21.32 -1.10 -15.74
C LYS A 175 -20.91 0.17 -16.50
N THR A 176 -19.73 0.71 -16.21
CA THR A 176 -19.22 1.95 -16.78
C THR A 176 -18.32 1.64 -17.97
N PHE A 177 -18.73 2.05 -19.16
CA PHE A 177 -17.98 1.74 -20.39
C PHE A 177 -16.56 2.32 -20.35
N GLY A 178 -15.57 1.49 -20.64
CA GLY A 178 -14.17 1.91 -20.72
C GLY A 178 -13.48 2.12 -19.37
N VAL A 179 -14.09 1.69 -18.26
CA VAL A 179 -13.52 1.83 -16.90
C VAL A 179 -13.43 0.48 -16.22
N GLU A 180 -12.32 0.21 -15.57
CA GLU A 180 -12.12 -0.97 -14.74
C GLU A 180 -11.56 -0.61 -13.37
N PHE A 181 -12.02 -1.29 -12.35
CA PHE A 181 -11.51 -1.13 -10.99
C PHE A 181 -10.53 -2.25 -10.66
N VAL A 182 -9.35 -1.87 -10.15
CA VAL A 182 -8.29 -2.79 -9.71
C VAL A 182 -8.03 -2.58 -8.24
N TRP A 183 -8.13 -3.64 -7.47
CA TRP A 183 -7.75 -3.61 -6.07
C TRP A 183 -6.51 -4.46 -5.83
N ILE A 184 -5.46 -3.83 -5.27
CA ILE A 184 -4.20 -4.49 -4.90
C ILE A 184 -4.10 -4.49 -3.38
N THR A 185 -4.14 -5.66 -2.77
CA THR A 185 -4.12 -5.77 -1.30
C THR A 185 -3.24 -6.93 -0.85
N ASP A 186 -2.54 -6.74 0.27
CA ASP A 186 -1.72 -7.77 0.88
C ASP A 186 -1.66 -7.60 2.41
N GLY A 187 -1.00 -8.53 3.06
CA GLY A 187 -0.68 -8.49 4.48
C GLY A 187 -1.31 -9.61 5.31
N LEU A 188 -0.67 -9.86 6.46
CA LEU A 188 -1.05 -10.94 7.36
C LEU A 188 -2.46 -10.78 7.97
N GLY A 189 -3.00 -9.56 7.99
CA GLY A 189 -4.34 -9.28 8.48
C GLY A 189 -5.44 -10.08 7.78
N TRP A 190 -5.23 -10.45 6.53
CA TRP A 190 -6.17 -11.27 5.77
C TRP A 190 -6.29 -12.72 6.24
N LYS A 191 -5.33 -13.23 7.03
CA LYS A 191 -5.41 -14.61 7.58
C LYS A 191 -6.69 -14.85 8.35
N ASP A 192 -7.13 -13.87 9.15
CA ASP A 192 -8.33 -13.99 9.96
C ASP A 192 -9.61 -13.60 9.20
N ALA A 193 -9.48 -12.93 8.07
CA ALA A 193 -10.58 -12.47 7.22
C ALA A 193 -10.68 -13.23 5.88
N LYS A 194 -10.08 -14.41 5.79
CA LYS A 194 -10.00 -15.22 4.55
C LYS A 194 -11.34 -15.43 3.86
N ARG A 195 -12.39 -15.68 4.62
CA ARG A 195 -13.73 -15.92 4.05
C ARG A 195 -14.23 -14.70 3.29
N ASN A 196 -14.12 -13.52 3.87
CA ASN A 196 -14.59 -12.28 3.26
C ASN A 196 -13.73 -11.90 2.03
N LEU A 197 -12.42 -12.11 2.13
CA LEU A 197 -11.52 -11.89 0.99
C LEU A 197 -11.84 -12.86 -0.16
N HIS A 198 -12.12 -14.12 0.16
CA HIS A 198 -12.49 -15.12 -0.85
C HIS A 198 -13.84 -14.81 -1.52
N GLU A 199 -14.83 -14.36 -0.74
CA GLU A 199 -16.12 -13.93 -1.29
C GLU A 199 -15.94 -12.70 -2.22
N THR A 200 -15.05 -11.76 -1.86
CA THR A 200 -14.72 -10.60 -2.67
C THR A 200 -13.94 -11.01 -3.92
N PHE A 201 -12.95 -11.88 -3.79
CA PHE A 201 -12.17 -12.41 -4.91
C PHE A 201 -13.07 -13.06 -5.98
N ASN A 202 -14.06 -13.84 -5.57
CA ASN A 202 -15.00 -14.47 -6.52
C ASN A 202 -15.97 -13.50 -7.21
N SER A 203 -16.04 -12.25 -6.75
CA SER A 203 -16.94 -11.23 -7.29
C SER A 203 -16.22 -10.08 -8.00
N MET A 204 -14.90 -10.06 -7.99
CA MET A 204 -14.09 -9.02 -8.61
C MET A 204 -13.16 -9.62 -9.67
N GLU A 205 -13.11 -8.98 -10.83
CA GLU A 205 -12.23 -9.40 -11.93
C GLU A 205 -10.75 -9.11 -11.60
N HIS A 206 -10.48 -7.96 -10.99
CA HIS A 206 -9.14 -7.46 -10.73
C HIS A 206 -8.88 -7.26 -9.23
N LEU A 207 -8.66 -8.35 -8.51
CA LEU A 207 -8.17 -8.37 -7.13
C LEU A 207 -6.85 -9.13 -7.07
N TYR A 208 -5.78 -8.43 -6.69
CA TYR A 208 -4.41 -8.95 -6.74
C TYR A 208 -3.67 -8.73 -5.41
N ASN A 209 -2.71 -9.59 -5.15
CA ASN A 209 -1.70 -9.42 -4.11
C ASN A 209 -0.34 -9.06 -4.72
N ILE A 210 0.68 -8.84 -3.89
CA ILE A 210 2.01 -8.47 -4.38
C ILE A 210 2.67 -9.60 -5.18
N ALA A 211 2.47 -10.87 -4.80
CA ALA A 211 3.00 -12.00 -5.55
C ALA A 211 2.40 -12.09 -6.98
N ASP A 212 1.14 -11.66 -7.17
CA ASP A 212 0.56 -11.55 -8.51
C ASP A 212 1.29 -10.47 -9.34
N LEU A 213 1.67 -9.34 -8.72
CA LEU A 213 2.43 -8.28 -9.39
C LEU A 213 3.84 -8.73 -9.78
N GLU A 214 4.49 -9.54 -8.96
CA GLU A 214 5.78 -10.17 -9.26
C GLU A 214 5.69 -11.06 -10.50
N ASN A 215 4.53 -11.65 -10.76
CA ASN A 215 4.25 -12.48 -11.94
C ASN A 215 3.77 -11.68 -13.17
N ASN A 216 4.07 -10.38 -13.22
CA ASN A 216 3.75 -9.47 -14.33
C ASN A 216 2.24 -9.32 -14.63
N THR A 217 1.38 -9.51 -13.65
CA THR A 217 -0.08 -9.40 -13.83
C THR A 217 -0.50 -8.02 -14.38
N LEU A 218 0.11 -6.93 -13.88
CA LEU A 218 -0.20 -5.58 -14.38
C LEU A 218 0.16 -5.40 -15.86
N MET A 219 1.24 -6.02 -16.32
CA MET A 219 1.60 -5.98 -17.74
C MET A 219 0.53 -6.66 -18.61
N ASN A 220 -0.06 -7.73 -18.12
CA ASN A 220 -1.10 -8.46 -18.84
C ASN A 220 -2.44 -7.72 -18.90
N ILE A 221 -2.82 -7.02 -17.84
CA ILE A 221 -4.13 -6.30 -17.79
C ILE A 221 -4.09 -4.94 -18.47
N PHE A 222 -2.90 -4.32 -18.61
CA PHE A 222 -2.74 -3.03 -19.28
C PHE A 222 -2.34 -3.17 -20.78
N SER A 223 -2.20 -4.38 -21.27
CA SER A 223 -1.88 -4.66 -22.69
C SER A 223 -3.10 -4.51 -23.62
#